data_4cebf0ac4adf9654784976a4eab291c3
#
_entry.id   4cebf0ac4adf9654784976a4eab291c3
#
_cell.length_a   1.000
_cell.length_b   1.000
_cell.length_c   1.000
_cell.angle_alpha   90.00
_cell.angle_beta   90.00
_cell.angle_gamma   90.00
#
_symmetry.space_group_name_H-M   'P 1'
#
loop_
_entity.id
_entity.type
_entity.pdbx_description
1 polymer ?
#
loop_
_entity_poly.entity_id
_entity_poly.type
_entity_poly.pdbx_seq_one_letter_code
_entity_poly.pdbx_strand_id
1 'polypeptide(L)'
;MNAKKLLALSLACTLTLGLSACGGGQDAPSSSSPSGASDGDALKVGIILSTGGLGDKNFNDMTYAGAQQAEKDFGIEFDYVETQSASDFLPNYRMFAESGEYDLIIGLAADQTEAINEISIDFPEQKISHIDSSTDLPNVSAVYTKWQEQTFLTGVVAGLGTLSGMDKANSENVVGVILGQDQPTLRMGVVGFEAGVRYVNPDCEVLEAVVGDFNDPAKAKEIALSMYNRGADFVQHIAGASGMGVFTAAKESDRYAFGVGGNQNYIEPDYIVATALRDVNTIVYNEIKALVEGTWEPGVHISGIAEGSVGFDNTDSNVVLPDDIAAAVEDIKAKITAGELVPCETAEELDAWVAANQYQPAE
;
A
#
# COMPACT_ATOMS: atom_id res chain seq x y z
N MET A 1 -40.73 -2.19 46.77
CA MET A 1 -40.56 -2.01 48.21
C MET A 1 -39.18 -1.44 48.48
N ASN A 2 -39.18 -0.23 49.03
CA ASN A 2 -38.18 0.46 49.86
C ASN A 2 -36.78 0.75 49.23
N ALA A 3 -36.40 1.91 48.92
CA ALA A 3 -36.46 3.27 49.52
C ALA A 3 -35.21 3.65 50.35
N LYS A 4 -34.55 4.76 49.91
CA LYS A 4 -33.92 5.83 50.73
C LYS A 4 -32.56 5.52 51.41
N LYS A 5 -31.54 6.38 51.38
CA LYS A 5 -31.38 7.83 51.76
C LYS A 5 -29.96 8.25 51.32
N LEU A 6 -29.68 9.33 50.64
CA LEU A 6 -29.37 10.70 51.08
C LEU A 6 -28.48 10.81 52.33
N LEU A 7 -27.25 11.40 52.18
CA LEU A 7 -26.81 12.53 53.02
C LEU A 7 -25.63 13.29 52.40
N ALA A 8 -25.80 14.60 52.28
CA ALA A 8 -24.80 15.62 51.97
C ALA A 8 -24.23 16.21 53.25
N LEU A 9 -23.01 16.78 53.19
CA LEU A 9 -22.52 17.90 54.06
C LEU A 9 -21.12 18.28 53.55
N SER A 10 -20.85 19.34 52.97
CA SER A 10 -20.64 20.78 53.10
C SER A 10 -19.50 21.22 54.05
N LEU A 11 -18.75 22.27 53.53
CA LEU A 11 -18.01 23.31 54.29
C LEU A 11 -16.51 23.00 54.58
N ALA A 12 -15.51 23.89 54.47
CA ALA A 12 -15.42 25.33 54.20
C ALA A 12 -13.96 25.74 53.93
N CYS A 13 -13.83 26.88 53.31
CA CYS A 13 -12.70 27.80 53.15
C CYS A 13 -11.58 27.77 54.19
N THR A 14 -10.33 28.05 53.73
CA THR A 14 -9.53 29.15 54.27
C THR A 14 -8.48 29.66 53.27
N LEU A 15 -8.54 30.95 52.96
CA LEU A 15 -7.49 31.78 52.37
C LEU A 15 -6.36 31.99 53.39
N THR A 16 -5.09 31.95 52.89
CA THR A 16 -4.04 32.77 53.49
C THR A 16 -3.12 33.31 52.41
N LEU A 17 -3.11 34.64 52.32
CA LEU A 17 -2.12 35.44 51.61
C LEU A 17 -0.81 35.45 52.43
N GLY A 18 0.33 35.38 51.72
CA GLY A 18 1.64 35.65 52.26
C GLY A 18 2.56 36.20 51.19
N LEU A 19 2.80 37.50 51.18
CA LEU A 19 3.79 38.24 50.38
C LEU A 19 5.19 38.14 50.97
N SER A 20 6.16 38.39 50.07
CA SER A 20 7.53 38.92 50.28
C SER A 20 8.64 37.89 50.13
N ALA A 21 9.76 38.09 49.50
CA ALA A 21 10.39 39.12 48.69
C ALA A 21 11.81 38.61 48.30
N CYS A 22 12.29 39.03 47.15
CA CYS A 22 13.67 39.24 46.67
C CYS A 22 14.83 38.30 47.04
N GLY A 23 15.56 37.84 45.96
CA GLY A 23 17.03 37.72 46.01
C GLY A 23 17.63 36.74 45.04
N GLY A 24 18.18 37.26 43.90
CA GLY A 24 19.47 36.86 43.32
C GLY A 24 19.62 35.55 42.55
N GLY A 25 19.59 35.63 41.26
CA GLY A 25 20.53 35.17 40.22
C GLY A 25 21.03 33.74 40.20
N GLN A 26 20.72 33.05 39.11
CA GLN A 26 21.68 32.46 38.16
C GLN A 26 20.95 31.68 37.08
N ASP A 27 21.34 31.95 35.85
CA ASP A 27 20.80 31.40 34.63
C ASP A 27 21.01 29.87 34.51
N ALA A 28 19.96 29.14 34.25
CA ALA A 28 20.03 27.80 33.67
C ALA A 28 19.07 27.76 32.42
N PRO A 29 19.51 27.14 31.30
CA PRO A 29 18.74 27.22 30.06
C PRO A 29 17.44 26.45 30.21
N SER A 30 16.32 27.17 30.06
CA SER A 30 14.99 26.57 29.95
C SER A 30 14.91 25.77 28.65
N SER A 31 14.77 24.47 28.76
CA SER A 31 14.24 23.63 27.72
C SER A 31 12.79 24.04 27.47
N SER A 32 12.55 24.78 26.40
CA SER A 32 11.22 25.06 25.90
C SER A 32 10.66 23.78 25.32
N SER A 33 9.81 23.08 26.08
CA SER A 33 8.82 22.18 25.52
C SER A 33 7.88 23.00 24.63
N PRO A 34 7.53 22.59 23.42
CA PRO A 34 6.48 23.22 22.67
C PRO A 34 5.14 22.88 23.33
N SER A 35 4.68 23.75 24.22
CA SER A 35 3.29 23.79 24.67
C SER A 35 2.53 24.66 23.67
N GLY A 36 1.74 24.04 22.86
CA GLY A 36 0.87 24.68 21.87
C GLY A 36 -0.21 23.71 21.41
N ALA A 37 -0.96 23.12 22.34
CA ALA A 37 -2.29 22.66 22.02
C ALA A 37 -3.19 23.89 22.09
N SER A 38 -3.56 24.46 20.95
CA SER A 38 -4.75 25.31 20.83
C SER A 38 -5.97 24.41 21.10
N ASP A 39 -6.94 24.89 21.89
CA ASP A 39 -8.32 24.39 21.92
C ASP A 39 -8.97 24.62 20.53
N GLY A 40 -8.54 23.84 19.54
CA GLY A 40 -9.22 23.68 18.26
C GLY A 40 -9.74 22.25 18.23
N ASP A 41 -10.93 22.06 17.66
CA ASP A 41 -11.50 20.73 17.45
C ASP A 41 -10.45 19.85 16.72
N ALA A 42 -10.37 18.56 17.08
CA ALA A 42 -9.47 17.60 16.45
C ALA A 42 -9.74 17.58 14.93
N LEU A 43 -8.68 17.53 14.12
CA LEU A 43 -8.85 17.37 12.66
C LEU A 43 -9.60 16.07 12.36
N LYS A 44 -10.55 16.14 11.43
CA LYS A 44 -11.41 15.01 11.09
C LYS A 44 -11.21 14.55 9.64
N VAL A 45 -11.06 13.24 9.45
CA VAL A 45 -10.80 12.61 8.14
C VAL A 45 -11.95 11.68 7.77
N GLY A 46 -12.50 11.82 6.57
CA GLY A 46 -13.48 10.90 6.00
C GLY A 46 -12.80 9.92 5.03
N ILE A 47 -13.09 8.63 5.11
CA ILE A 47 -12.50 7.61 4.24
C ILE A 47 -13.60 6.88 3.49
N ILE A 48 -13.47 6.80 2.16
CA ILE A 48 -14.37 6.03 1.32
C ILE A 48 -13.62 4.81 0.80
N LEU A 49 -13.88 3.66 1.42
CA LEU A 49 -13.26 2.40 1.06
C LEU A 49 -13.75 1.93 -0.32
N SER A 50 -12.89 1.20 -1.03
CA SER A 50 -13.24 0.53 -2.28
C SER A 50 -14.27 -0.57 -2.06
N THR A 51 -14.92 -1.00 -3.14
CA THR A 51 -15.84 -2.15 -3.11
C THR A 51 -15.14 -3.40 -2.56
N GLY A 52 -15.82 -4.11 -1.67
CA GLY A 52 -15.25 -5.25 -0.94
C GLY A 52 -15.08 -4.99 0.56
N GLY A 53 -14.93 -3.73 0.97
CA GLY A 53 -14.87 -3.34 2.38
C GLY A 53 -13.69 -3.93 3.16
N LEU A 54 -13.80 -3.88 4.49
CA LEU A 54 -12.78 -4.41 5.40
C LEU A 54 -12.76 -5.94 5.40
N GLY A 55 -11.59 -6.51 5.68
CA GLY A 55 -11.34 -7.95 5.69
C GLY A 55 -10.70 -8.48 4.40
N ASP A 56 -10.37 -7.60 3.46
CA ASP A 56 -9.69 -7.94 2.20
C ASP A 56 -8.20 -8.31 2.42
N LYS A 57 -7.67 -8.07 3.61
CA LYS A 57 -6.26 -8.25 4.00
C LYS A 57 -5.28 -7.58 3.03
N ASN A 58 -5.71 -6.51 2.41
CA ASN A 58 -4.97 -5.77 1.42
C ASN A 58 -5.39 -4.29 1.46
N PHE A 59 -5.89 -3.73 0.38
CA PHE A 59 -6.03 -2.31 0.11
C PHE A 59 -6.92 -1.57 1.14
N ASN A 60 -8.12 -2.10 1.41
CA ASN A 60 -9.03 -1.50 2.39
C ASN A 60 -8.49 -1.62 3.83
N ASP A 61 -8.01 -2.82 4.21
CA ASP A 61 -7.44 -3.05 5.55
C ASP A 61 -6.19 -2.21 5.79
N MET A 62 -5.31 -2.04 4.80
CA MET A 62 -4.13 -1.18 4.90
C MET A 62 -4.51 0.29 5.02
N THR A 63 -5.50 0.77 4.25
CA THR A 63 -6.02 2.14 4.37
C THR A 63 -6.53 2.41 5.78
N TYR A 64 -7.34 1.51 6.30
CA TYR A 64 -7.88 1.61 7.66
C TYR A 64 -6.75 1.61 8.71
N ALA A 65 -5.76 0.73 8.56
CA ALA A 65 -4.61 0.66 9.47
C ALA A 65 -3.77 1.96 9.47
N GLY A 66 -3.57 2.57 8.30
CA GLY A 66 -2.89 3.86 8.18
C GLY A 66 -3.61 4.98 8.92
N ALA A 67 -4.94 5.04 8.79
CA ALA A 67 -5.77 6.02 9.51
C ALA A 67 -5.75 5.77 11.02
N GLN A 68 -5.85 4.52 11.47
CA GLN A 68 -5.75 4.18 12.90
C GLN A 68 -4.40 4.57 13.50
N GLN A 69 -3.32 4.39 12.75
CA GLN A 69 -1.99 4.82 13.19
C GLN A 69 -1.92 6.34 13.31
N ALA A 70 -2.49 7.08 12.33
CA ALA A 70 -2.54 8.53 12.36
C ALA A 70 -3.41 9.06 13.51
N GLU A 71 -4.57 8.45 13.79
CA GLU A 71 -5.42 8.77 14.94
C GLU A 71 -4.63 8.64 16.26
N LYS A 72 -3.90 7.54 16.41
CA LYS A 72 -3.09 7.29 17.61
C LYS A 72 -1.95 8.28 17.79
N ASP A 73 -1.26 8.64 16.70
CA ASP A 73 -0.03 9.44 16.77
C ASP A 73 -0.31 10.94 16.80
N PHE A 74 -1.39 11.40 16.13
CA PHE A 74 -1.70 12.81 15.96
C PHE A 74 -2.96 13.27 16.69
N GLY A 75 -3.79 12.34 17.19
CA GLY A 75 -5.03 12.68 17.87
C GLY A 75 -6.11 13.22 16.94
N ILE A 76 -6.07 12.86 15.65
CA ILE A 76 -7.15 13.14 14.70
C ILE A 76 -8.35 12.23 14.99
N GLU A 77 -9.51 12.56 14.44
CA GLU A 77 -10.66 11.67 14.37
C GLU A 77 -10.87 11.22 12.93
N PHE A 78 -11.36 10.00 12.70
CA PHE A 78 -11.74 9.57 11.36
C PHE A 78 -13.02 8.73 11.35
N ASP A 79 -13.81 8.93 10.28
CA ASP A 79 -14.94 8.08 9.93
C ASP A 79 -14.66 7.38 8.59
N TYR A 80 -15.24 6.22 8.38
CA TYR A 80 -15.14 5.51 7.12
C TYR A 80 -16.47 4.94 6.66
N VAL A 81 -16.60 4.75 5.34
CA VAL A 81 -17.76 4.10 4.72
C VAL A 81 -17.28 2.94 3.87
N GLU A 82 -17.89 1.76 4.11
CA GLU A 82 -17.71 0.59 3.24
C GLU A 82 -18.67 0.68 2.07
N THR A 83 -18.12 0.76 0.86
CA THR A 83 -18.90 0.90 -0.38
C THR A 83 -19.27 -0.46 -0.93
N GLN A 84 -20.56 -0.68 -1.25
CA GLN A 84 -21.04 -1.96 -1.76
C GLN A 84 -20.99 -2.02 -3.30
N SER A 85 -21.08 -0.88 -3.96
CA SER A 85 -21.05 -0.78 -5.42
C SER A 85 -20.49 0.56 -5.88
N ALA A 86 -20.01 0.64 -7.12
CA ALA A 86 -19.47 1.89 -7.66
C ALA A 86 -20.49 3.05 -7.68
N SER A 87 -21.80 2.73 -7.74
CA SER A 87 -22.85 3.75 -7.67
C SER A 87 -22.98 4.44 -6.32
N ASP A 88 -22.37 3.89 -5.27
CA ASP A 88 -22.41 4.45 -3.92
C ASP A 88 -21.30 5.46 -3.67
N PHE A 89 -20.27 5.52 -4.53
CA PHE A 89 -19.14 6.42 -4.33
C PHE A 89 -19.60 7.89 -4.27
N LEU A 90 -20.25 8.38 -5.32
CA LEU A 90 -20.67 9.79 -5.38
C LEU A 90 -21.59 10.20 -4.22
N PRO A 91 -22.63 9.44 -3.84
CA PRO A 91 -23.42 9.74 -2.65
C PRO A 91 -22.60 9.81 -1.36
N ASN A 92 -21.64 8.92 -1.18
CA ASN A 92 -20.80 8.89 0.02
C ASN A 92 -19.86 10.12 0.08
N TYR A 93 -19.21 10.47 -1.04
CA TYR A 93 -18.41 11.70 -1.11
C TYR A 93 -19.24 12.95 -0.82
N ARG A 94 -20.44 13.03 -1.43
CA ARG A 94 -21.35 14.15 -1.22
C ARG A 94 -21.78 14.26 0.24
N MET A 95 -22.11 13.16 0.89
CA MET A 95 -22.44 13.11 2.31
C MET A 95 -21.33 13.70 3.18
N PHE A 96 -20.07 13.30 2.96
CA PHE A 96 -18.95 13.84 3.71
C PHE A 96 -18.71 15.32 3.40
N ALA A 97 -18.69 15.72 2.14
CA ALA A 97 -18.42 17.10 1.74
C ALA A 97 -19.53 18.07 2.18
N GLU A 98 -20.83 17.69 2.07
CA GLU A 98 -21.97 18.51 2.49
C GLU A 98 -22.04 18.70 4.00
N SER A 99 -21.52 17.76 4.79
CA SER A 99 -21.50 17.90 6.26
C SER A 99 -20.62 19.06 6.71
N GLY A 100 -19.55 19.35 5.96
CA GLY A 100 -18.55 20.36 6.33
C GLY A 100 -17.73 20.01 7.56
N GLU A 101 -17.78 18.75 8.02
CA GLU A 101 -17.09 18.29 9.22
C GLU A 101 -15.68 17.78 8.95
N TYR A 102 -15.36 17.44 7.69
CA TYR A 102 -14.11 16.75 7.36
C TYR A 102 -13.08 17.69 6.76
N ASP A 103 -11.90 17.74 7.38
CA ASP A 103 -10.75 18.51 6.91
C ASP A 103 -10.09 17.87 5.67
N LEU A 104 -10.25 16.54 5.53
CA LEU A 104 -9.74 15.73 4.42
C LEU A 104 -10.70 14.59 4.13
N ILE A 105 -10.96 14.31 2.86
CA ILE A 105 -11.63 13.08 2.41
C ILE A 105 -10.61 12.22 1.65
N ILE A 106 -10.45 10.95 2.02
CA ILE A 106 -9.55 10.00 1.35
C ILE A 106 -10.38 9.05 0.51
N GLY A 107 -10.03 8.96 -0.76
CA GLY A 107 -10.58 8.02 -1.72
C GLY A 107 -9.53 7.09 -2.30
N LEU A 108 -9.97 5.97 -2.85
CA LEU A 108 -9.12 4.86 -3.24
C LEU A 108 -9.39 4.42 -4.67
N ALA A 109 -8.32 4.13 -5.42
CA ALA A 109 -8.35 3.51 -6.73
C ALA A 109 -9.06 4.30 -7.84
N ALA A 110 -8.83 3.89 -9.08
CA ALA A 110 -9.30 4.61 -10.27
C ALA A 110 -10.83 4.56 -10.47
N ASP A 111 -11.53 3.59 -9.87
CA ASP A 111 -12.99 3.47 -9.96
C ASP A 111 -13.75 4.57 -9.20
N GLN A 112 -13.07 5.31 -8.31
CA GLN A 112 -13.63 6.48 -7.62
C GLN A 112 -13.39 7.81 -8.38
N THR A 113 -12.64 7.81 -9.47
CA THR A 113 -12.21 9.02 -10.18
C THR A 113 -13.40 9.91 -10.61
N GLU A 114 -14.47 9.33 -11.17
CA GLU A 114 -15.64 10.11 -11.61
C GLU A 114 -16.32 10.83 -10.44
N ALA A 115 -16.49 10.13 -9.31
CA ALA A 115 -17.07 10.73 -8.10
C ALA A 115 -16.19 11.84 -7.54
N ILE A 116 -14.89 11.63 -7.46
CA ILE A 116 -13.92 12.64 -7.00
C ILE A 116 -13.92 13.87 -7.90
N ASN A 117 -13.94 13.68 -9.22
CA ASN A 117 -14.01 14.79 -10.18
C ASN A 117 -15.26 15.66 -9.95
N GLU A 118 -16.44 15.07 -9.76
CA GLU A 118 -17.67 15.82 -9.52
C GLU A 118 -17.62 16.56 -8.19
N ILE A 119 -17.20 15.88 -7.11
CA ILE A 119 -17.12 16.49 -5.77
C ILE A 119 -16.06 17.59 -5.71
N SER A 120 -14.90 17.42 -6.36
CA SER A 120 -13.86 18.44 -6.44
C SER A 120 -14.37 19.73 -7.07
N ILE A 121 -15.25 19.64 -8.07
CA ILE A 121 -15.87 20.80 -8.72
C ILE A 121 -16.95 21.42 -7.84
N ASP A 122 -17.82 20.60 -7.25
CA ASP A 122 -18.94 21.08 -6.43
C ASP A 122 -18.49 21.66 -5.08
N PHE A 123 -17.36 21.17 -4.54
CA PHE A 123 -16.79 21.56 -3.25
C PHE A 123 -15.31 21.92 -3.38
N PRO A 124 -14.96 23.05 -4.02
CA PRO A 124 -13.58 23.40 -4.35
C PRO A 124 -12.67 23.66 -3.14
N GLU A 125 -13.26 23.90 -1.96
CA GLU A 125 -12.49 24.09 -0.70
C GLU A 125 -12.25 22.77 0.04
N GLN A 126 -12.94 21.68 -0.34
CA GLN A 126 -12.77 20.38 0.29
C GLN A 126 -11.46 19.75 -0.19
N LYS A 127 -10.57 19.46 0.73
CA LYS A 127 -9.35 18.68 0.44
C LYS A 127 -9.71 17.22 0.22
N ILE A 128 -9.14 16.62 -0.82
CA ILE A 128 -9.34 15.20 -1.17
C ILE A 128 -7.97 14.58 -1.42
N SER A 129 -7.67 13.45 -0.80
CA SER A 129 -6.54 12.61 -1.16
C SER A 129 -7.03 11.39 -1.93
N HIS A 130 -6.52 11.18 -3.14
CA HIS A 130 -6.90 10.08 -4.03
C HIS A 130 -5.74 9.11 -4.19
N ILE A 131 -5.80 7.99 -3.47
CA ILE A 131 -4.74 6.98 -3.45
C ILE A 131 -4.84 6.05 -4.67
N ASP A 132 -3.73 5.74 -5.30
CA ASP A 132 -3.61 5.01 -6.57
C ASP A 132 -4.27 5.73 -7.75
N SER A 133 -3.99 6.99 -7.87
CA SER A 133 -4.54 7.86 -8.91
C SER A 133 -3.53 8.86 -9.42
N SER A 134 -3.79 9.39 -10.61
CA SER A 134 -3.10 10.53 -11.20
C SER A 134 -4.06 11.70 -11.47
N THR A 135 -5.13 11.82 -10.69
CA THR A 135 -6.13 12.90 -10.80
C THR A 135 -5.46 14.24 -10.53
N ASP A 136 -5.45 15.14 -11.53
CA ASP A 136 -4.84 16.46 -11.43
C ASP A 136 -5.96 17.53 -11.31
N LEU A 137 -6.34 17.84 -10.07
CA LEU A 137 -7.38 18.80 -9.73
C LEU A 137 -6.90 19.74 -8.62
N PRO A 138 -7.41 21.00 -8.56
CA PRO A 138 -6.89 22.05 -7.66
C PRO A 138 -6.96 21.74 -6.16
N ASN A 139 -7.83 20.84 -5.74
CA ASN A 139 -8.07 20.45 -4.35
C ASN A 139 -7.90 18.94 -4.12
N VAL A 140 -7.19 18.25 -5.03
CA VAL A 140 -6.92 16.82 -4.93
C VAL A 140 -5.42 16.55 -4.85
N SER A 141 -4.97 15.89 -3.79
CA SER A 141 -3.67 15.23 -3.69
C SER A 141 -3.83 13.80 -4.25
N ALA A 142 -3.28 13.53 -5.41
CA ALA A 142 -3.33 12.20 -6.02
C ALA A 142 -2.00 11.49 -5.81
N VAL A 143 -2.02 10.32 -5.18
CA VAL A 143 -0.82 9.50 -5.01
C VAL A 143 -0.79 8.46 -6.11
N TYR A 144 0.12 8.65 -7.08
CA TYR A 144 0.32 7.74 -8.21
C TYR A 144 1.33 6.67 -7.84
N THR A 145 0.86 5.41 -7.76
CA THR A 145 1.73 4.27 -7.51
C THR A 145 2.38 3.79 -8.80
N LYS A 146 3.68 3.57 -8.75
CA LYS A 146 4.44 2.93 -9.83
C LYS A 146 4.28 1.41 -9.78
N TRP A 147 3.19 0.91 -10.35
CA TRP A 147 2.86 -0.51 -10.36
C TRP A 147 3.91 -1.40 -11.01
N GLN A 148 4.62 -0.88 -12.02
CA GLN A 148 5.73 -1.58 -12.66
C GLN A 148 6.92 -1.75 -11.69
N GLU A 149 7.18 -0.80 -10.79
CA GLU A 149 8.24 -0.94 -9.80
C GLU A 149 7.84 -1.94 -8.69
N GLN A 150 6.55 -2.02 -8.36
CA GLN A 150 6.04 -2.92 -7.32
C GLN A 150 6.41 -4.38 -7.59
N THR A 151 6.22 -4.85 -8.83
CA THR A 151 6.41 -6.26 -9.20
C THR A 151 7.75 -6.56 -9.85
N PHE A 152 8.54 -5.54 -10.18
CA PHE A 152 9.80 -5.70 -10.87
C PHE A 152 10.78 -6.58 -10.08
N LEU A 153 10.94 -6.31 -8.78
CA LEU A 153 11.89 -7.05 -7.95
C LEU A 153 11.46 -8.52 -7.71
N THR A 154 10.16 -8.80 -7.62
CA THR A 154 9.67 -10.19 -7.58
C THR A 154 9.88 -10.89 -8.92
N GLY A 155 9.77 -10.16 -10.03
CA GLY A 155 10.16 -10.64 -11.35
C GLY A 155 11.65 -10.99 -11.44
N VAL A 156 12.54 -10.15 -10.89
CA VAL A 156 13.98 -10.44 -10.80
C VAL A 156 14.22 -11.74 -10.03
N VAL A 157 13.57 -11.91 -8.87
CA VAL A 157 13.70 -13.14 -8.06
C VAL A 157 13.18 -14.35 -8.82
N ALA A 158 12.05 -14.24 -9.53
CA ALA A 158 11.51 -15.32 -10.33
C ALA A 158 12.48 -15.72 -11.48
N GLY A 159 12.99 -14.73 -12.20
CA GLY A 159 13.90 -14.96 -13.35
C GLY A 159 15.24 -15.59 -12.96
N LEU A 160 15.82 -15.20 -11.82
CA LEU A 160 17.04 -15.85 -11.29
C LEU A 160 16.71 -17.17 -10.59
N GLY A 161 15.61 -17.21 -9.86
CA GLY A 161 15.20 -18.35 -9.05
C GLY A 161 14.89 -19.61 -9.88
N THR A 162 14.22 -19.44 -11.04
CA THR A 162 13.85 -20.58 -11.90
C THR A 162 15.06 -21.34 -12.46
N LEU A 163 16.21 -20.67 -12.59
CA LEU A 163 17.48 -21.29 -13.01
C LEU A 163 18.40 -21.66 -11.85
N SER A 164 17.96 -21.39 -10.62
CA SER A 164 18.76 -21.64 -9.42
C SER A 164 18.59 -23.08 -8.91
N GLY A 165 19.35 -23.41 -7.87
CA GLY A 165 19.20 -24.66 -7.12
C GLY A 165 18.17 -24.60 -5.99
N MET A 166 17.21 -23.67 -6.00
CA MET A 166 16.17 -23.59 -4.99
C MET A 166 15.28 -24.83 -5.00
N ASP A 167 14.91 -25.34 -3.83
CA ASP A 167 14.32 -26.68 -3.63
C ASP A 167 13.05 -26.94 -4.48
N LYS A 168 12.23 -25.92 -4.74
CA LYS A 168 10.97 -26.05 -5.49
C LYS A 168 11.07 -25.49 -6.93
N ALA A 169 12.25 -24.99 -7.33
CA ALA A 169 12.52 -24.64 -8.73
C ALA A 169 12.68 -25.90 -9.59
N ASN A 170 12.50 -25.73 -10.89
CA ASN A 170 12.66 -26.81 -11.88
C ASN A 170 13.53 -26.32 -13.07
N SER A 171 13.68 -27.13 -14.10
CA SER A 171 14.55 -26.82 -15.25
C SER A 171 13.79 -26.26 -16.48
N GLU A 172 12.49 -26.02 -16.35
CA GLU A 172 11.64 -25.66 -17.52
C GLU A 172 11.78 -24.19 -17.93
N ASN A 173 12.34 -23.34 -17.06
CA ASN A 173 12.55 -21.91 -17.29
C ASN A 173 11.23 -21.16 -17.60
N VAL A 174 10.20 -21.42 -16.80
CA VAL A 174 8.86 -20.86 -16.94
C VAL A 174 8.41 -20.26 -15.61
N VAL A 175 7.81 -19.08 -15.67
CA VAL A 175 7.18 -18.41 -14.50
C VAL A 175 5.77 -17.94 -14.87
N GLY A 176 5.00 -17.44 -13.91
CA GLY A 176 3.64 -17.00 -14.18
C GLY A 176 3.25 -15.71 -13.47
N VAL A 177 2.26 -15.01 -14.05
CA VAL A 177 1.59 -13.87 -13.43
C VAL A 177 0.08 -13.94 -13.64
N ILE A 178 -0.69 -13.67 -12.57
CA ILE A 178 -2.15 -13.78 -12.57
C ILE A 178 -2.76 -12.46 -12.10
N LEU A 179 -3.62 -11.86 -12.95
CA LEU A 179 -4.40 -10.67 -12.60
C LEU A 179 -5.79 -11.04 -12.07
N GLY A 180 -6.32 -10.23 -11.17
CA GLY A 180 -7.71 -10.33 -10.74
C GLY A 180 -8.67 -9.90 -11.85
N GLN A 181 -8.42 -8.74 -12.44
CA GLN A 181 -9.17 -8.18 -13.57
C GLN A 181 -8.22 -7.57 -14.60
N ASP A 182 -8.69 -7.44 -15.83
CA ASP A 182 -7.95 -6.79 -16.90
C ASP A 182 -8.13 -5.25 -16.83
N GLN A 183 -7.25 -4.59 -16.10
CA GLN A 183 -7.27 -3.15 -15.90
C GLN A 183 -5.91 -2.53 -16.25
N PRO A 184 -5.86 -1.29 -16.78
CA PRO A 184 -4.60 -0.67 -17.21
C PRO A 184 -3.54 -0.61 -16.11
N THR A 185 -3.90 -0.24 -14.88
CA THR A 185 -2.99 -0.17 -13.73
C THR A 185 -2.40 -1.53 -13.37
N LEU A 186 -3.22 -2.60 -13.40
CA LEU A 186 -2.74 -3.96 -13.13
C LEU A 186 -1.86 -4.48 -14.28
N ARG A 187 -2.12 -4.05 -15.52
CA ARG A 187 -1.27 -4.35 -16.68
C ARG A 187 0.15 -3.79 -16.51
N MET A 188 0.30 -2.60 -15.90
CA MET A 188 1.63 -2.07 -15.57
C MET A 188 2.37 -2.99 -14.61
N GLY A 189 1.67 -3.60 -13.64
CA GLY A 189 2.26 -4.60 -12.74
C GLY A 189 2.68 -5.89 -13.47
N VAL A 190 1.93 -6.33 -14.49
CA VAL A 190 2.36 -7.46 -15.34
C VAL A 190 3.62 -7.12 -16.09
N VAL A 191 3.65 -5.95 -16.74
CA VAL A 191 4.83 -5.46 -17.48
C VAL A 191 6.04 -5.35 -16.55
N GLY A 192 5.86 -4.82 -15.34
CA GLY A 192 6.91 -4.73 -14.33
C GLY A 192 7.48 -6.11 -13.95
N PHE A 193 6.61 -7.09 -13.69
CA PHE A 193 7.04 -8.45 -13.39
C PHE A 193 7.80 -9.07 -14.57
N GLU A 194 7.25 -9.02 -15.78
CA GLU A 194 7.90 -9.57 -16.97
C GLU A 194 9.22 -8.86 -17.30
N ALA A 195 9.27 -7.53 -17.15
CA ALA A 195 10.51 -6.77 -17.31
C ALA A 195 11.57 -7.22 -16.31
N GLY A 196 11.20 -7.42 -15.04
CA GLY A 196 12.10 -7.93 -14.00
C GLY A 196 12.64 -9.33 -14.32
N VAL A 197 11.76 -10.24 -14.73
CA VAL A 197 12.14 -11.58 -15.18
C VAL A 197 13.15 -11.50 -16.34
N ARG A 198 12.78 -10.81 -17.42
CA ARG A 198 13.57 -10.76 -18.66
C ARG A 198 14.82 -9.88 -18.54
N TYR A 199 14.89 -8.99 -17.57
CA TYR A 199 16.09 -8.20 -17.25
C TYR A 199 17.25 -9.10 -16.82
N VAL A 200 16.97 -10.18 -16.09
CA VAL A 200 17.97 -11.12 -15.57
C VAL A 200 17.99 -12.45 -16.32
N ASN A 201 16.91 -12.81 -17.00
CA ASN A 201 16.72 -14.08 -17.72
C ASN A 201 15.87 -13.85 -18.97
N PRO A 202 16.47 -13.36 -20.07
CA PRO A 202 15.73 -12.97 -21.28
C PRO A 202 15.03 -14.13 -22.00
N ASP A 203 15.44 -15.38 -21.73
CA ASP A 203 14.91 -16.59 -22.36
C ASP A 203 13.79 -17.25 -21.53
N CYS A 204 13.40 -16.66 -20.39
CA CYS A 204 12.33 -17.18 -19.53
C CYS A 204 10.96 -16.98 -20.18
N GLU A 205 10.15 -18.05 -20.23
CA GLU A 205 8.73 -17.94 -20.61
C GLU A 205 7.91 -17.38 -19.44
N VAL A 206 7.15 -16.31 -19.66
CA VAL A 206 6.22 -15.73 -18.70
C VAL A 206 4.81 -16.06 -19.11
N LEU A 207 4.11 -16.87 -18.29
CA LEU A 207 2.70 -17.21 -18.50
C LEU A 207 1.82 -16.13 -17.86
N GLU A 208 0.84 -15.63 -18.62
CA GLU A 208 -0.13 -14.66 -18.11
C GLU A 208 -1.54 -15.22 -18.12
N ALA A 209 -2.35 -14.87 -17.10
CA ALA A 209 -3.78 -15.13 -17.09
C ALA A 209 -4.56 -14.12 -16.24
N VAL A 210 -5.86 -14.05 -16.50
CA VAL A 210 -6.80 -13.16 -15.80
C VAL A 210 -7.89 -14.01 -15.13
N VAL A 211 -8.12 -13.80 -13.85
CA VAL A 211 -9.21 -14.46 -13.10
C VAL A 211 -10.56 -13.92 -13.57
N GLY A 212 -10.68 -12.60 -13.75
CA GLY A 212 -11.91 -11.90 -14.08
C GLY A 212 -12.69 -11.40 -12.85
N ASP A 213 -12.18 -11.69 -11.64
CA ASP A 213 -12.77 -11.28 -10.36
C ASP A 213 -11.66 -11.14 -9.31
N PHE A 214 -11.79 -10.17 -8.40
CA PHE A 214 -10.89 -10.02 -7.25
C PHE A 214 -11.26 -10.94 -6.08
N ASN A 215 -12.40 -11.63 -6.14
CA ASN A 215 -12.96 -12.40 -5.02
C ASN A 215 -13.32 -13.86 -5.39
N ASP A 216 -12.60 -14.44 -6.35
CA ASP A 216 -12.73 -15.84 -6.76
C ASP A 216 -11.41 -16.63 -6.59
N PRO A 217 -11.06 -17.01 -5.35
CA PRO A 217 -9.85 -17.79 -5.09
C PRO A 217 -9.91 -19.21 -5.69
N ALA A 218 -11.10 -19.76 -5.93
CA ALA A 218 -11.23 -21.09 -6.53
C ALA A 218 -10.75 -21.07 -7.99
N LYS A 219 -11.17 -20.09 -8.76
CA LYS A 219 -10.75 -19.91 -10.15
C LYS A 219 -9.27 -19.55 -10.26
N ALA A 220 -8.77 -18.65 -9.39
CA ALA A 220 -7.36 -18.32 -9.35
C ALA A 220 -6.48 -19.54 -9.05
N LYS A 221 -6.92 -20.43 -8.15
CA LYS A 221 -6.24 -21.70 -7.86
C LYS A 221 -6.16 -22.60 -9.10
N GLU A 222 -7.27 -22.78 -9.83
CA GLU A 222 -7.29 -23.60 -11.06
C GLU A 222 -6.31 -23.05 -12.11
N ILE A 223 -6.27 -21.73 -12.28
CA ILE A 223 -5.34 -21.05 -13.19
C ILE A 223 -3.89 -21.30 -12.76
N ALA A 224 -3.57 -21.08 -11.48
CA ALA A 224 -2.23 -21.30 -10.95
C ALA A 224 -1.77 -22.76 -11.09
N LEU A 225 -2.63 -23.74 -10.78
CA LEU A 225 -2.36 -25.15 -11.00
C LEU A 225 -2.06 -25.44 -12.48
N SER A 226 -2.79 -24.81 -13.41
CA SER A 226 -2.51 -24.94 -14.85
C SER A 226 -1.13 -24.39 -15.21
N MET A 227 -0.70 -23.25 -14.63
CA MET A 227 0.63 -22.68 -14.84
C MET A 227 1.72 -23.58 -14.28
N TYR A 228 1.58 -24.08 -13.05
CA TYR A 228 2.53 -25.02 -12.45
C TYR A 228 2.65 -26.33 -13.27
N ASN A 229 1.53 -26.85 -13.77
CA ASN A 229 1.53 -28.02 -14.65
C ASN A 229 2.19 -27.79 -16.01
N ARG A 230 2.29 -26.51 -16.46
CA ARG A 230 3.02 -26.10 -17.67
C ARG A 230 4.51 -25.84 -17.41
N GLY A 231 4.98 -26.06 -16.19
CA GLY A 231 6.38 -25.89 -15.82
C GLY A 231 6.71 -24.63 -15.05
N ALA A 232 5.74 -23.74 -14.79
CA ALA A 232 6.01 -22.59 -13.93
C ALA A 232 6.43 -23.06 -12.53
N ASP A 233 7.42 -22.42 -11.96
CA ASP A 233 7.87 -22.68 -10.60
C ASP A 233 7.72 -21.49 -9.65
N PHE A 234 7.52 -20.28 -10.20
CA PHE A 234 7.16 -19.08 -9.47
C PHE A 234 5.93 -18.45 -10.11
N VAL A 235 4.92 -18.10 -9.31
CA VAL A 235 3.73 -17.41 -9.79
C VAL A 235 3.47 -16.16 -8.94
N GLN A 236 3.45 -15.00 -9.59
CA GLN A 236 3.02 -13.72 -9.02
C GLN A 236 1.52 -13.57 -9.17
N HIS A 237 0.81 -13.08 -8.16
CA HIS A 237 -0.54 -12.62 -8.34
C HIS A 237 -0.66 -11.10 -8.16
N ILE A 238 -1.61 -10.50 -8.89
CA ILE A 238 -2.11 -9.13 -8.74
C ILE A 238 -3.64 -9.25 -8.76
N ALA A 239 -4.21 -9.95 -7.77
CA ALA A 239 -5.57 -10.47 -7.88
C ALA A 239 -6.42 -10.30 -6.60
N GLY A 240 -6.02 -9.42 -5.69
CA GLY A 240 -6.77 -9.19 -4.45
C GLY A 240 -7.00 -10.49 -3.67
N ALA A 241 -8.21 -10.70 -3.14
CA ALA A 241 -8.57 -11.91 -2.40
C ALA A 241 -8.52 -13.19 -3.24
N SER A 242 -8.67 -13.10 -4.57
CA SER A 242 -8.45 -14.25 -5.48
C SER A 242 -7.05 -14.81 -5.36
N GLY A 243 -6.04 -14.00 -5.00
CA GLY A 243 -4.66 -14.40 -4.78
C GLY A 243 -4.47 -15.52 -3.75
N MET A 244 -5.38 -15.67 -2.78
CA MET A 244 -5.36 -16.78 -1.82
C MET A 244 -5.39 -18.14 -2.51
N GLY A 245 -6.03 -18.22 -3.68
CA GLY A 245 -6.04 -19.41 -4.52
C GLY A 245 -4.67 -19.76 -5.08
N VAL A 246 -3.86 -18.77 -5.43
CA VAL A 246 -2.48 -18.95 -5.93
C VAL A 246 -1.60 -19.57 -4.85
N PHE A 247 -1.69 -19.11 -3.60
CA PHE A 247 -0.93 -19.68 -2.48
C PHE A 247 -1.33 -21.13 -2.20
N THR A 248 -2.63 -21.43 -2.27
CA THR A 248 -3.11 -22.79 -2.14
C THR A 248 -2.55 -23.70 -3.25
N ALA A 249 -2.52 -23.21 -4.50
CA ALA A 249 -1.99 -23.93 -5.65
C ALA A 249 -0.46 -24.15 -5.52
N ALA A 250 0.28 -23.14 -5.06
CA ALA A 250 1.72 -23.23 -4.83
C ALA A 250 2.06 -24.37 -3.85
N LYS A 251 1.34 -24.41 -2.73
CA LYS A 251 1.48 -25.47 -1.73
C LYS A 251 1.13 -26.87 -2.28
N GLU A 252 0.03 -26.99 -3.02
CA GLU A 252 -0.39 -28.26 -3.60
C GLU A 252 0.58 -28.77 -4.68
N SER A 253 1.22 -27.87 -5.43
CA SER A 253 2.15 -28.19 -6.50
C SER A 253 3.59 -28.32 -6.02
N ASP A 254 3.86 -28.00 -4.75
CA ASP A 254 5.21 -27.84 -4.18
C ASP A 254 6.06 -26.88 -5.03
N ARG A 255 5.54 -25.66 -5.22
CA ARG A 255 6.12 -24.57 -6.03
C ARG A 255 6.07 -23.28 -5.25
N TYR A 256 6.61 -22.20 -5.82
CA TYR A 256 6.70 -20.89 -5.21
C TYR A 256 5.60 -19.93 -5.69
N ALA A 257 5.24 -18.99 -4.82
CA ALA A 257 4.37 -17.86 -5.13
C ALA A 257 4.95 -16.57 -4.59
N PHE A 258 4.43 -15.44 -5.10
CA PHE A 258 4.66 -14.11 -4.54
C PHE A 258 3.34 -13.47 -4.10
N GLY A 259 3.39 -12.78 -2.96
CA GLY A 259 2.32 -11.90 -2.49
C GLY A 259 2.30 -10.57 -3.21
N VAL A 260 1.26 -9.76 -2.93
CA VAL A 260 1.11 -8.39 -3.46
C VAL A 260 0.42 -7.48 -2.43
N GLY A 261 0.83 -6.23 -2.36
CA GLY A 261 0.26 -5.25 -1.42
C GLY A 261 0.96 -5.28 -0.07
N GLY A 262 0.24 -5.57 1.02
CA GLY A 262 0.82 -5.78 2.34
C GLY A 262 1.52 -7.13 2.46
N ASN A 263 2.37 -7.30 3.49
CA ASN A 263 3.05 -8.58 3.71
C ASN A 263 2.04 -9.73 3.78
N GLN A 264 2.19 -10.70 2.89
CA GLN A 264 1.38 -11.92 2.80
C GLN A 264 2.21 -13.19 3.05
N ASN A 265 3.51 -13.06 3.32
CA ASN A 265 4.44 -14.20 3.40
C ASN A 265 4.06 -15.16 4.53
N TYR A 266 3.51 -14.65 5.65
CA TYR A 266 3.07 -15.43 6.79
C TYR A 266 1.92 -16.41 6.51
N ILE A 267 1.23 -16.26 5.36
CA ILE A 267 0.05 -17.07 5.01
C ILE A 267 0.47 -18.51 4.66
N GLU A 268 1.49 -18.66 3.83
CA GLU A 268 2.11 -19.94 3.49
C GLU A 268 3.64 -19.76 3.42
N PRO A 269 4.31 -19.62 4.58
CA PRO A 269 5.70 -19.13 4.64
C PRO A 269 6.73 -20.02 3.95
N ASP A 270 6.42 -21.31 3.75
CA ASP A 270 7.31 -22.25 3.06
C ASP A 270 7.19 -22.16 1.52
N TYR A 271 6.21 -21.42 1.01
CA TYR A 271 5.86 -21.34 -0.42
C TYR A 271 5.84 -19.91 -0.95
N ILE A 272 5.55 -18.92 -0.12
CA ILE A 272 5.57 -17.51 -0.51
C ILE A 272 6.97 -16.97 -0.27
N VAL A 273 7.65 -16.63 -1.37
CA VAL A 273 9.06 -16.21 -1.34
C VAL A 273 9.19 -14.79 -0.80
N ALA A 274 8.33 -13.92 -1.27
CA ALA A 274 8.29 -12.52 -0.91
C ALA A 274 6.95 -11.92 -1.32
N THR A 275 6.69 -10.70 -0.85
CA THR A 275 5.57 -9.86 -1.29
C THR A 275 6.10 -8.70 -2.13
N ALA A 276 5.49 -8.48 -3.31
CA ALA A 276 5.59 -7.24 -4.07
C ALA A 276 4.89 -6.14 -3.26
N LEU A 277 5.67 -5.42 -2.44
CA LEU A 277 5.17 -4.51 -1.42
C LEU A 277 4.58 -3.25 -2.04
N ARG A 278 3.42 -2.84 -1.54
CA ARG A 278 2.86 -1.51 -1.68
C ARG A 278 2.25 -1.13 -0.34
N ASP A 279 2.94 -0.26 0.35
CA ASP A 279 2.61 0.11 1.71
C ASP A 279 1.57 1.24 1.75
N VAL A 280 0.32 0.88 1.47
CA VAL A 280 -0.82 1.82 1.45
C VAL A 280 -1.06 2.45 2.83
N ASN A 281 -0.81 1.73 3.91
CA ASN A 281 -0.95 2.29 5.25
C ASN A 281 0.03 3.45 5.46
N THR A 282 1.27 3.34 5.01
CA THR A 282 2.24 4.44 5.04
C THR A 282 1.81 5.60 4.14
N ILE A 283 1.26 5.33 2.96
CA ILE A 283 0.74 6.38 2.06
C ILE A 283 -0.39 7.15 2.75
N VAL A 284 -1.41 6.47 3.25
CA VAL A 284 -2.55 7.10 3.94
C VAL A 284 -2.11 7.86 5.19
N TYR A 285 -1.23 7.25 5.98
CA TYR A 285 -0.64 7.91 7.15
C TYR A 285 0.08 9.21 6.78
N ASN A 286 0.86 9.22 5.69
CA ASN A 286 1.60 10.39 5.25
C ASN A 286 0.67 11.49 4.71
N GLU A 287 -0.43 11.16 4.02
CA GLU A 287 -1.44 12.15 3.60
C GLU A 287 -2.10 12.83 4.80
N ILE A 288 -2.46 12.05 5.83
CA ILE A 288 -3.01 12.58 7.08
C ILE A 288 -1.95 13.41 7.84
N LYS A 289 -0.71 12.92 7.91
CA LYS A 289 0.40 13.64 8.52
C LYS A 289 0.64 14.99 7.85
N ALA A 290 0.64 15.04 6.52
CA ALA A 290 0.78 16.28 5.78
C ALA A 290 -0.35 17.29 6.09
N LEU A 291 -1.58 16.81 6.26
CA LEU A 291 -2.70 17.63 6.73
C LEU A 291 -2.41 18.21 8.13
N VAL A 292 -2.00 17.39 9.10
CA VAL A 292 -1.69 17.78 10.47
C VAL A 292 -0.54 18.80 10.54
N GLU A 293 0.50 18.59 9.72
CA GLU A 293 1.67 19.47 9.66
C GLU A 293 1.41 20.75 8.81
N GLY A 294 0.26 20.85 8.14
CA GLY A 294 -0.07 21.97 7.26
C GLY A 294 0.75 21.99 5.98
N THR A 295 1.31 20.86 5.59
CA THR A 295 2.13 20.67 4.36
C THR A 295 1.36 19.95 3.25
N TRP A 296 0.11 19.56 3.50
CA TRP A 296 -0.73 18.94 2.49
C TRP A 296 -0.96 19.90 1.31
N GLU A 297 -0.69 19.44 0.10
CA GLU A 297 -0.85 20.22 -1.13
C GLU A 297 -1.48 19.34 -2.22
N PRO A 298 -2.31 19.92 -3.11
CA PRO A 298 -2.85 19.21 -4.26
C PRO A 298 -1.75 18.95 -5.30
N GLY A 299 -2.02 18.00 -6.19
CA GLY A 299 -1.13 17.62 -7.27
C GLY A 299 -0.87 16.12 -7.31
N VAL A 300 -0.07 15.68 -8.27
CA VAL A 300 0.29 14.27 -8.42
C VAL A 300 1.60 13.97 -7.70
N HIS A 301 1.54 13.13 -6.69
CA HIS A 301 2.66 12.68 -5.88
C HIS A 301 3.03 11.24 -6.27
N ILE A 302 4.30 10.99 -6.49
CA ILE A 302 4.77 9.66 -6.90
C ILE A 302 4.96 8.76 -5.68
N SER A 303 4.59 7.49 -5.82
CA SER A 303 4.80 6.42 -4.84
C SER A 303 5.48 5.24 -5.51
N GLY A 304 6.79 5.14 -5.33
CA GLY A 304 7.63 4.11 -5.94
C GLY A 304 8.67 3.56 -4.97
N ILE A 305 9.66 2.86 -5.50
CA ILE A 305 10.78 2.31 -4.71
C ILE A 305 11.63 3.43 -4.09
N ALA A 306 11.85 4.51 -4.83
CA ALA A 306 12.65 5.64 -4.36
C ALA A 306 11.99 6.36 -3.18
N GLU A 307 10.66 6.45 -3.16
CA GLU A 307 9.86 7.05 -2.10
C GLU A 307 9.62 6.09 -0.92
N GLY A 308 10.00 4.81 -1.06
CA GLY A 308 9.97 3.82 0.02
C GLY A 308 8.61 3.19 0.31
N SER A 309 7.58 3.50 -0.48
CA SER A 309 6.22 2.94 -0.32
C SER A 309 5.92 1.75 -1.24
N VAL A 310 6.85 1.45 -2.14
CA VAL A 310 6.79 0.30 -3.05
C VAL A 310 8.11 -0.46 -2.95
N GLY A 311 8.08 -1.79 -3.08
CA GLY A 311 9.32 -2.56 -3.03
C GLY A 311 9.15 -4.06 -2.89
N PHE A 312 10.07 -4.66 -2.18
CA PHE A 312 10.22 -6.09 -1.99
C PHE A 312 10.30 -6.38 -0.49
N ASP A 313 9.44 -7.26 0.00
CA ASP A 313 9.41 -7.67 1.40
C ASP A 313 9.39 -9.21 1.49
N ASN A 314 10.43 -9.78 2.08
CA ASN A 314 10.54 -11.21 2.37
C ASN A 314 10.50 -11.53 3.88
N THR A 315 10.09 -10.58 4.71
CA THR A 315 9.86 -10.83 6.14
C THR A 315 8.75 -11.88 6.32
N ASP A 316 8.82 -12.68 7.36
CA ASP A 316 7.89 -13.79 7.66
C ASP A 316 7.84 -14.92 6.59
N SER A 317 8.74 -14.90 5.60
CA SER A 317 8.97 -16.05 4.70
C SER A 317 10.02 -17.00 5.28
N ASN A 318 9.78 -18.29 5.18
CA ASN A 318 10.78 -19.33 5.48
C ASN A 318 11.66 -19.65 4.26
N VAL A 319 11.33 -19.10 3.08
CA VAL A 319 12.10 -19.34 1.86
C VAL A 319 13.38 -18.49 1.90
N VAL A 320 14.50 -19.15 2.00
CA VAL A 320 15.81 -18.48 1.99
C VAL A 320 16.26 -18.28 0.54
N LEU A 321 16.44 -17.03 0.16
CA LEU A 321 17.02 -16.70 -1.15
C LEU A 321 18.51 -17.04 -1.16
N PRO A 322 19.04 -17.61 -2.26
CA PRO A 322 20.48 -17.68 -2.49
C PRO A 322 21.14 -16.29 -2.38
N ASP A 323 22.37 -16.27 -1.85
CA ASP A 323 23.09 -15.02 -1.56
C ASP A 323 23.25 -14.13 -2.82
N ASP A 324 23.47 -14.73 -3.98
CA ASP A 324 23.61 -14.04 -5.26
C ASP A 324 22.28 -13.40 -5.72
N ILE A 325 21.15 -14.09 -5.49
CA ILE A 325 19.81 -13.54 -5.78
C ILE A 325 19.50 -12.38 -4.82
N ALA A 326 19.76 -12.55 -3.53
CA ALA A 326 19.55 -11.50 -2.54
C ALA A 326 20.40 -10.25 -2.85
N ALA A 327 21.67 -10.45 -3.22
CA ALA A 327 22.55 -9.36 -3.62
C ALA A 327 22.07 -8.64 -4.90
N ALA A 328 21.56 -9.40 -5.89
CA ALA A 328 21.00 -8.82 -7.10
C ALA A 328 19.78 -7.95 -6.83
N VAL A 329 18.87 -8.40 -5.94
CA VAL A 329 17.69 -7.61 -5.53
C VAL A 329 18.12 -6.26 -4.92
N GLU A 330 19.09 -6.27 -4.01
CA GLU A 330 19.55 -5.05 -3.36
C GLU A 330 20.30 -4.10 -4.33
N ASP A 331 21.14 -4.62 -5.23
CA ASP A 331 21.82 -3.85 -6.27
C ASP A 331 20.81 -3.18 -7.20
N ILE A 332 19.83 -3.95 -7.69
CA ILE A 332 18.80 -3.46 -8.60
C ILE A 332 17.90 -2.43 -7.92
N LYS A 333 17.51 -2.68 -6.68
CA LYS A 333 16.76 -1.72 -5.86
C LYS A 333 17.52 -0.40 -5.71
N ALA A 334 18.84 -0.46 -5.44
CA ALA A 334 19.67 0.72 -5.34
C ALA A 334 19.74 1.49 -6.67
N LYS A 335 19.86 0.81 -7.81
CA LYS A 335 19.85 1.42 -9.15
C LYS A 335 18.52 2.11 -9.47
N ILE A 336 17.38 1.50 -9.09
CA ILE A 336 16.06 2.14 -9.26
C ILE A 336 15.96 3.37 -8.36
N THR A 337 16.35 3.28 -7.10
CA THR A 337 16.35 4.40 -6.15
C THR A 337 17.21 5.56 -6.62
N ALA A 338 18.36 5.27 -7.26
CA ALA A 338 19.25 6.28 -7.83
C ALA A 338 18.77 6.84 -9.19
N GLY A 339 17.70 6.29 -9.77
CA GLY A 339 17.23 6.64 -11.12
C GLY A 339 18.12 6.13 -12.24
N GLU A 340 19.06 5.23 -11.95
CA GLU A 340 19.96 4.62 -12.94
C GLU A 340 19.26 3.52 -13.76
N LEU A 341 18.24 2.91 -13.18
CA LEU A 341 17.35 1.94 -13.82
C LEU A 341 15.90 2.39 -13.64
N VAL A 342 15.19 2.53 -14.75
CA VAL A 342 13.75 2.83 -14.75
C VAL A 342 13.01 1.62 -15.31
N PRO A 343 12.23 0.88 -14.50
CA PRO A 343 11.43 -0.24 -14.98
C PRO A 343 10.46 0.14 -16.08
N CYS A 344 10.25 -0.76 -17.05
CA CYS A 344 9.35 -0.57 -18.18
C CYS A 344 7.90 -0.41 -17.71
N GLU A 345 7.15 0.55 -18.29
CA GLU A 345 5.76 0.83 -17.91
C GLU A 345 4.74 0.21 -18.86
N THR A 346 5.09 0.00 -20.12
CA THR A 346 4.14 -0.42 -21.17
C THR A 346 4.60 -1.70 -21.88
N ALA A 347 3.63 -2.52 -22.28
CA ALA A 347 3.91 -3.75 -23.00
C ALA A 347 4.52 -3.48 -24.40
N GLU A 348 4.15 -2.35 -25.01
CA GLU A 348 4.65 -1.95 -26.32
C GLU A 348 6.17 -1.65 -26.31
N GLU A 349 6.67 -1.15 -25.18
CA GLU A 349 8.08 -0.79 -25.01
C GLU A 349 8.93 -1.94 -24.49
N LEU A 350 8.32 -3.00 -23.96
CA LEU A 350 8.99 -4.04 -23.19
C LEU A 350 10.14 -4.72 -23.95
N ASP A 351 9.92 -5.12 -25.21
CA ASP A 351 10.98 -5.79 -26.00
C ASP A 351 12.18 -4.87 -26.26
N ALA A 352 11.91 -3.60 -26.56
CA ALA A 352 12.96 -2.61 -26.76
C ALA A 352 13.70 -2.29 -25.46
N TRP A 353 12.94 -2.21 -24.35
CA TRP A 353 13.49 -1.99 -23.02
C TRP A 353 14.41 -3.16 -22.59
N VAL A 354 13.96 -4.41 -22.75
CA VAL A 354 14.75 -5.61 -22.45
C VAL A 354 16.03 -5.68 -23.31
N ALA A 355 15.94 -5.32 -24.59
CA ALA A 355 17.12 -5.30 -25.48
C ALA A 355 18.17 -4.24 -25.06
N ALA A 356 17.72 -3.12 -24.48
CA ALA A 356 18.58 -2.04 -24.00
C ALA A 356 19.11 -2.25 -22.58
N ASN A 357 18.41 -3.04 -21.77
CA ASN A 357 18.68 -3.22 -20.35
C ASN A 357 18.85 -4.72 -20.05
N GLN A 358 20.05 -5.14 -19.72
CA GLN A 358 20.37 -6.49 -19.27
C GLN A 358 21.16 -6.41 -17.97
N TYR A 359 20.79 -7.20 -16.99
CA TYR A 359 21.50 -7.24 -15.72
C TYR A 359 22.92 -7.73 -15.91
N GLN A 360 23.84 -6.97 -15.37
CA GLN A 360 25.23 -7.38 -15.24
C GLN A 360 25.53 -7.48 -13.75
N PRO A 361 25.81 -8.67 -13.21
CA PRO A 361 26.22 -8.82 -11.82
C PRO A 361 27.44 -7.94 -11.53
N ALA A 362 27.50 -7.34 -10.34
CA ALA A 362 28.72 -6.67 -9.88
C ALA A 362 29.87 -7.69 -9.81
N GLU A 363 31.07 -7.32 -10.29
CA GLU A 363 32.28 -8.16 -10.25
C GLU A 363 32.78 -8.40 -8.80
#